data_a6a54bfdd80a540941ad3d759ddb7571
#
_entry.id   a6a54bfdd80a540941ad3d759ddb7571
#
_cell.length_a   1.000
_cell.length_b   1.000
_cell.length_c   1.000
_cell.angle_alpha   90.00
_cell.angle_beta   90.00
_cell.angle_gamma   90.00
#
_symmetry.space_group_name_H-M   'P 1'
#
loop_
_entity.id
_entity.type
_entity.pdbx_description
1 polymer ?
#
loop_
_entity_poly.entity_id
_entity_poly.type
_entity_poly.pdbx_seq_one_letter_code
_entity_poly.pdbx_strand_id
1 'polypeptide(L)'
;MVVVDIDPDELRTLTGHDEKSDDELKDDLFALGLEFEGETDGGAFQLEFAPDRLDRLSVEGVARSLRYQYGDTRGIFVPDANDAEWTIEVDDSVPDYRPYVTGAVVRDVNLSEDALDSLIQLQEKLHATMGRKRAKGAIGIHDLTMLKGGALGPDAADDHNSVEYRGVSPDGDTFVALDSDRELTPDEVLTDHPTGETYADLVEGHDTYPAIYDDLGLFSFPPVINGRRTEVTTDSRDLFIELTGTDQWTIDKMCVILCYALSARGGQIESVDVEYPDRTLVRPDFETTEKHVTHDRIETLLGVDLSEDEVVDYMERAGLGVETEVWGDGVDYDVEVPPYRVDVLHAVDIVDDVGRAHGFNELVPRYPEVGTVGGRTSDSRHARAVRNTLAGLGFEGLLNFHMIAEDENYDRMGLDQDTDAVGGGRAATIAEPYSEDYEILRTWALPSLLMVLENNTHRAYPQDLGEVGFAAELDDAENTGVAERDTVAAVVARHDASYEDAKSRLQSLCRAFDASLETPPTTHPSFIDGRTAAIEIDGEQVGVIGELHPEVIVEHDLEVPVAGFELRRDALE
;
A
#
# COMPACT_ATOMS: atom_id res chain seq x y z
N MET A 1 10.03 3.18 0.81
CA MET A 1 10.21 1.73 0.54
C MET A 1 10.86 1.07 1.74
N VAL A 2 10.79 -0.25 1.90
CA VAL A 2 11.33 -0.93 3.08
C VAL A 2 12.79 -1.28 2.81
N VAL A 3 13.68 -0.81 3.67
CA VAL A 3 15.11 -1.16 3.63
C VAL A 3 15.37 -2.26 4.65
N VAL A 4 16.15 -3.27 4.28
CA VAL A 4 16.56 -4.41 5.13
C VAL A 4 18.07 -4.46 5.21
N ASP A 5 18.59 -4.61 6.43
CA ASP A 5 20.02 -4.74 6.68
C ASP A 5 20.41 -6.22 6.60
N ILE A 6 21.36 -6.54 5.74
CA ILE A 6 21.84 -7.92 5.50
C ILE A 6 23.35 -7.98 5.75
N ASP A 7 23.74 -8.79 6.71
CA ASP A 7 25.17 -9.06 6.95
C ASP A 7 25.75 -9.93 5.82
N PRO A 8 26.77 -9.47 5.08
CA PRO A 8 27.32 -10.21 3.95
C PRO A 8 28.06 -11.48 4.36
N ASP A 9 28.66 -11.54 5.55
CA ASP A 9 29.39 -12.74 6.03
C ASP A 9 28.40 -13.83 6.45
N GLU A 10 27.29 -13.42 7.10
CA GLU A 10 26.21 -14.33 7.41
C GLU A 10 25.52 -14.84 6.13
N LEU A 11 25.31 -13.97 5.14
CA LEU A 11 24.75 -14.35 3.86
C LEU A 11 25.63 -15.40 3.13
N ARG A 12 26.96 -15.22 3.13
CA ARG A 12 27.92 -16.21 2.61
C ARG A 12 27.79 -17.55 3.31
N THR A 13 27.75 -17.53 4.64
CA THR A 13 27.61 -18.73 5.47
C THR A 13 26.31 -19.48 5.17
N LEU A 14 25.17 -18.77 5.07
CA LEU A 14 23.86 -19.37 4.81
C LEU A 14 23.70 -19.88 3.36
N THR A 15 24.41 -19.27 2.42
CA THR A 15 24.44 -19.72 1.02
C THR A 15 25.47 -20.83 0.78
N GLY A 16 26.51 -20.93 1.63
CA GLY A 16 27.63 -21.84 1.45
C GLY A 16 28.67 -21.37 0.43
N HIS A 17 28.69 -20.07 0.11
CA HIS A 17 29.56 -19.42 -0.86
C HIS A 17 30.51 -18.42 -0.20
N ASP A 18 31.36 -18.92 0.71
CA ASP A 18 32.31 -18.11 1.50
C ASP A 18 33.35 -17.37 0.65
N GLU A 19 33.57 -17.81 -0.61
CA GLU A 19 34.54 -17.24 -1.53
C GLU A 19 34.06 -15.98 -2.24
N LYS A 20 32.75 -15.67 -2.24
CA LYS A 20 32.21 -14.52 -2.97
C LYS A 20 32.64 -13.19 -2.34
N SER A 21 33.10 -12.26 -3.17
CA SER A 21 33.37 -10.90 -2.77
C SER A 21 32.08 -10.09 -2.57
N ASP A 22 32.17 -8.95 -1.88
CA ASP A 22 31.04 -8.04 -1.69
C ASP A 22 30.46 -7.55 -3.01
N ASP A 23 31.32 -7.25 -4.00
CA ASP A 23 30.86 -6.79 -5.32
C ASP A 23 30.08 -7.90 -6.05
N GLU A 24 30.54 -9.15 -6.00
CA GLU A 24 29.81 -10.29 -6.57
C GLU A 24 28.46 -10.53 -5.86
N LEU A 25 28.42 -10.39 -4.53
CA LEU A 25 27.15 -10.50 -3.79
C LEU A 25 26.18 -9.37 -4.17
N LYS A 26 26.67 -8.14 -4.31
CA LYS A 26 25.84 -7.01 -4.74
C LYS A 26 25.27 -7.21 -6.14
N ASP A 27 26.05 -7.76 -7.07
CA ASP A 27 25.59 -8.11 -8.41
C ASP A 27 24.52 -9.21 -8.37
N ASP A 28 24.70 -10.24 -7.55
CA ASP A 28 23.75 -11.33 -7.37
C ASP A 28 22.43 -10.84 -6.74
N LEU A 29 22.52 -9.95 -5.74
CA LEU A 29 21.37 -9.34 -5.09
C LEU A 29 20.60 -8.45 -6.06
N PHE A 30 21.32 -7.68 -6.87
CA PHE A 30 20.70 -6.88 -7.92
C PHE A 30 19.96 -7.75 -8.96
N ALA A 31 20.51 -8.90 -9.32
CA ALA A 31 19.84 -9.86 -10.20
C ALA A 31 18.55 -10.46 -9.58
N LEU A 32 18.45 -10.51 -8.24
CA LEU A 32 17.22 -10.84 -7.52
C LEU A 32 16.21 -9.68 -7.46
N GLY A 33 16.59 -8.49 -7.93
CA GLY A 33 15.78 -7.26 -7.84
C GLY A 33 15.88 -6.56 -6.48
N LEU A 34 16.99 -6.75 -5.75
CA LEU A 34 17.29 -6.08 -4.49
C LEU A 34 18.32 -4.98 -4.74
N GLU A 35 17.91 -3.72 -4.57
CA GLU A 35 18.75 -2.57 -4.86
C GLU A 35 19.62 -2.23 -3.64
N PHE A 36 20.93 -2.08 -3.88
CA PHE A 36 21.86 -1.70 -2.83
C PHE A 36 21.85 -0.18 -2.62
N GLU A 37 21.46 0.26 -1.41
CA GLU A 37 21.33 1.66 -1.03
C GLU A 37 22.55 2.18 -0.25
N GLY A 38 23.28 1.29 0.42
CA GLY A 38 24.41 1.66 1.24
C GLY A 38 24.85 0.57 2.21
N GLU A 39 25.67 0.96 3.18
CA GLU A 39 26.14 0.09 4.26
C GLU A 39 25.86 0.76 5.60
N THR A 40 25.53 -0.07 6.59
CA THR A 40 25.46 0.39 7.97
C THR A 40 26.86 0.66 8.54
N ASP A 41 26.95 1.34 9.68
CA ASP A 41 28.23 1.51 10.41
C ASP A 41 28.89 0.15 10.79
N GLY A 42 28.10 -0.92 10.86
CA GLY A 42 28.56 -2.30 11.11
C GLY A 42 28.99 -3.06 9.87
N GLY A 43 28.80 -2.52 8.66
CA GLY A 43 29.17 -3.17 7.40
C GLY A 43 28.07 -4.03 6.79
N ALA A 44 26.86 -4.07 7.37
CA ALA A 44 25.73 -4.76 6.75
C ALA A 44 25.23 -3.98 5.52
N PHE A 45 24.86 -4.70 4.46
CA PHE A 45 24.28 -4.13 3.25
C PHE A 45 22.86 -3.64 3.51
N GLN A 46 22.56 -2.41 3.13
CA GLN A 46 21.22 -1.86 3.14
C GLN A 46 20.59 -2.11 1.77
N LEU A 47 19.58 -2.98 1.76
CA LEU A 47 18.90 -3.39 0.54
C LEU A 47 17.47 -2.85 0.51
N GLU A 48 17.11 -2.21 -0.60
CA GLU A 48 15.74 -1.77 -0.82
C GLU A 48 14.89 -2.91 -1.40
N PHE A 49 13.71 -3.09 -0.82
CA PHE A 49 12.78 -4.16 -1.19
C PHE A 49 11.54 -3.61 -1.86
N ALA A 50 11.19 -4.18 -3.00
CA ALA A 50 9.84 -4.10 -3.54
C ALA A 50 8.87 -4.88 -2.62
N PRO A 51 7.59 -4.48 -2.52
CA PRO A 51 6.63 -5.05 -1.56
C PRO A 51 6.11 -6.45 -1.92
N ASP A 52 6.65 -7.10 -2.93
CA ASP A 52 6.22 -8.39 -3.48
C ASP A 52 6.78 -9.59 -2.70
N ARG A 53 8.10 -9.65 -2.49
CA ARG A 53 8.81 -10.79 -1.91
C ARG A 53 9.03 -10.63 -0.40
N LEU A 54 7.95 -10.69 0.38
CA LEU A 54 7.99 -10.54 1.84
C LEU A 54 8.79 -11.63 2.56
N ASP A 55 9.02 -12.76 1.92
CA ASP A 55 9.91 -13.81 2.40
C ASP A 55 11.40 -13.42 2.41
N ARG A 56 11.77 -12.36 1.69
CA ARG A 56 13.15 -11.83 1.62
C ARG A 56 13.44 -10.72 2.65
N LEU A 57 12.52 -10.44 3.56
CA LEU A 57 12.71 -9.42 4.61
C LEU A 57 13.67 -9.88 5.73
N SER A 58 14.42 -10.95 5.51
CA SER A 58 15.47 -11.48 6.39
C SER A 58 16.62 -12.07 5.59
N VAL A 59 17.78 -12.23 6.24
CA VAL A 59 18.96 -12.86 5.61
C VAL A 59 18.67 -14.30 5.18
N GLU A 60 17.87 -15.04 5.94
CA GLU A 60 17.47 -16.43 5.62
C GLU A 60 16.68 -16.51 4.31
N GLY A 61 15.75 -15.59 4.11
CA GLY A 61 14.92 -15.54 2.90
C GLY A 61 15.72 -15.12 1.67
N VAL A 62 16.64 -14.16 1.85
CA VAL A 62 17.58 -13.75 0.79
C VAL A 62 18.52 -14.91 0.45
N ALA A 63 19.12 -15.56 1.45
CA ALA A 63 20.01 -16.71 1.26
C ALA A 63 19.30 -17.87 0.54
N ARG A 64 18.05 -18.17 0.92
CA ARG A 64 17.23 -19.17 0.20
C ARG A 64 17.07 -18.79 -1.27
N SER A 65 16.76 -17.54 -1.57
CA SER A 65 16.58 -17.06 -2.95
C SER A 65 17.89 -17.16 -3.76
N LEU A 66 19.03 -16.82 -3.16
CA LEU A 66 20.35 -16.95 -3.82
C LEU A 66 20.72 -18.41 -4.07
N ARG A 67 20.47 -19.32 -3.12
CA ARG A 67 20.74 -20.77 -3.33
C ARG A 67 19.92 -21.33 -4.50
N TYR A 68 18.69 -20.88 -4.67
CA TYR A 68 17.87 -21.20 -5.84
C TYR A 68 18.49 -20.61 -7.11
N GLN A 69 18.86 -19.33 -7.10
CA GLN A 69 19.48 -18.66 -8.25
C GLN A 69 20.79 -19.31 -8.66
N TYR A 70 21.62 -19.73 -7.71
CA TYR A 70 22.86 -20.47 -7.97
C TYR A 70 22.61 -21.91 -8.48
N GLY A 71 21.40 -22.43 -8.31
CA GLY A 71 21.05 -23.80 -8.66
C GLY A 71 21.48 -24.84 -7.64
N ASP A 72 21.87 -24.43 -6.42
CA ASP A 72 22.20 -25.33 -5.30
C ASP A 72 20.97 -26.05 -4.76
N THR A 73 19.82 -25.40 -4.86
CA THR A 73 18.49 -25.93 -4.56
C THR A 73 17.58 -25.78 -5.78
N ARG A 74 16.62 -26.69 -5.95
CA ARG A 74 15.66 -26.71 -7.05
C ARG A 74 14.31 -27.21 -6.60
N GLY A 75 13.26 -26.76 -7.29
CA GLY A 75 11.90 -27.18 -7.04
C GLY A 75 11.34 -26.65 -5.73
N ILE A 76 10.15 -27.11 -5.40
CA ILE A 76 9.43 -26.64 -4.22
C ILE A 76 10.02 -27.26 -2.95
N PHE A 77 10.10 -26.45 -1.89
CA PHE A 77 10.39 -26.90 -0.54
C PHE A 77 9.28 -26.41 0.40
N VAL A 78 8.69 -27.34 1.15
CA VAL A 78 7.74 -27.07 2.22
C VAL A 78 8.28 -27.72 3.49
N PRO A 79 8.43 -27.00 4.61
CA PRO A 79 8.86 -27.60 5.87
C PRO A 79 7.87 -28.65 6.35
N ASP A 80 8.37 -29.77 6.88
CA ASP A 80 7.54 -30.70 7.62
C ASP A 80 7.13 -30.07 8.97
N ALA A 81 5.90 -30.28 9.38
CA ALA A 81 5.43 -29.93 10.72
C ALA A 81 5.12 -31.19 11.52
N ASN A 82 5.62 -31.25 12.74
CA ASN A 82 5.26 -32.30 13.70
C ASN A 82 3.82 -32.08 14.21
N ASP A 83 3.22 -33.14 14.76
CA ASP A 83 1.88 -33.08 15.35
C ASP A 83 1.83 -32.06 16.51
N ALA A 84 0.66 -31.42 16.71
CA ALA A 84 0.46 -30.41 17.73
C ALA A 84 0.57 -31.00 19.15
N GLU A 85 1.40 -30.37 19.98
CA GLU A 85 1.46 -30.61 21.44
C GLU A 85 0.87 -29.40 22.21
N TRP A 86 0.58 -28.30 21.52
CA TRP A 86 0.04 -27.07 22.07
C TRP A 86 -1.27 -26.68 21.40
N THR A 87 -2.15 -26.06 22.21
CA THR A 87 -3.44 -25.51 21.75
C THR A 87 -3.53 -24.03 22.09
N ILE A 88 -4.06 -23.23 21.17
CA ILE A 88 -4.53 -21.87 21.44
C ILE A 88 -6.05 -21.95 21.57
N GLU A 89 -6.57 -21.82 22.77
CA GLU A 89 -8.00 -21.76 23.06
C GLU A 89 -8.49 -20.32 22.84
N VAL A 90 -9.51 -20.15 21.99
CA VAL A 90 -10.09 -18.83 21.68
C VAL A 90 -11.39 -18.65 22.43
N ASP A 91 -11.40 -17.74 23.39
CA ASP A 91 -12.56 -17.46 24.23
C ASP A 91 -13.59 -16.55 23.53
N ASP A 92 -14.87 -16.71 23.90
CA ASP A 92 -15.97 -15.87 23.39
C ASP A 92 -15.82 -14.36 23.71
N SER A 93 -14.96 -13.99 24.67
CA SER A 93 -14.69 -12.59 25.05
C SER A 93 -13.70 -11.88 24.15
N VAL A 94 -13.05 -12.59 23.20
CA VAL A 94 -12.14 -11.96 22.21
C VAL A 94 -12.87 -10.85 21.48
N PRO A 95 -12.29 -9.62 21.40
CA PRO A 95 -12.97 -8.50 20.78
C PRO A 95 -13.14 -8.67 19.26
N ASP A 96 -14.33 -8.33 18.76
CA ASP A 96 -14.70 -8.45 17.34
C ASP A 96 -13.77 -7.68 16.39
N TYR A 97 -13.10 -6.64 16.87
CA TYR A 97 -12.17 -5.87 16.03
C TYR A 97 -10.81 -6.55 15.83
N ARG A 98 -10.52 -7.67 16.58
CA ARG A 98 -9.31 -8.47 16.40
C ARG A 98 -9.60 -9.95 16.68
N PRO A 99 -10.43 -10.59 15.83
CA PRO A 99 -11.01 -11.90 16.15
C PRO A 99 -10.11 -13.09 15.84
N TYR A 100 -9.03 -12.91 15.08
CA TYR A 100 -8.24 -14.01 14.55
C TYR A 100 -6.91 -14.19 15.27
N VAL A 101 -6.54 -15.47 15.48
CA VAL A 101 -5.23 -15.87 15.99
C VAL A 101 -4.72 -17.07 15.18
N THR A 102 -3.41 -17.17 15.08
CA THR A 102 -2.67 -18.29 14.51
C THR A 102 -1.39 -18.50 15.30
N GLY A 103 -0.71 -19.62 15.12
CA GLY A 103 0.53 -19.87 15.83
C GLY A 103 1.32 -21.05 15.29
N ALA A 104 2.52 -21.24 15.85
CA ALA A 104 3.39 -22.38 15.64
C ALA A 104 4.30 -22.57 16.85
N VAL A 105 4.78 -23.77 17.05
CA VAL A 105 5.92 -24.05 17.93
C VAL A 105 7.13 -24.33 17.06
N VAL A 106 8.31 -23.84 17.45
CA VAL A 106 9.57 -24.12 16.78
C VAL A 106 10.56 -24.66 17.80
N ARG A 107 11.00 -25.90 17.61
CA ARG A 107 11.92 -26.59 18.52
C ARG A 107 13.35 -26.53 18.01
N ASP A 108 14.29 -26.66 18.94
CA ASP A 108 15.72 -26.81 18.66
C ASP A 108 16.34 -25.67 17.83
N VAL A 109 15.80 -24.42 17.95
CA VAL A 109 16.39 -23.27 17.26
C VAL A 109 17.77 -22.94 17.80
N ASN A 110 18.66 -22.53 16.91
CA ASN A 110 19.97 -22.02 17.29
C ASN A 110 20.07 -20.52 16.99
N LEU A 111 19.81 -19.71 18.01
CA LEU A 111 19.84 -18.26 17.90
C LEU A 111 21.21 -17.73 18.35
N SER A 112 22.08 -17.37 17.38
CA SER A 112 23.21 -16.48 17.62
C SER A 112 22.70 -15.05 17.81
N GLU A 113 23.57 -14.10 18.17
CA GLU A 113 23.19 -12.68 18.21
C GLU A 113 22.67 -12.23 16.84
N ASP A 114 23.38 -12.55 15.74
CA ASP A 114 22.97 -12.20 14.37
C ASP A 114 21.63 -12.83 13.97
N ALA A 115 21.40 -14.11 14.36
CA ALA A 115 20.15 -14.80 14.09
C ALA A 115 18.95 -14.20 14.85
N LEU A 116 19.18 -13.76 16.09
CA LEU A 116 18.16 -13.07 16.87
C LEU A 116 17.84 -11.68 16.29
N ASP A 117 18.86 -10.93 15.91
CA ASP A 117 18.71 -9.63 15.26
C ASP A 117 17.97 -9.76 13.93
N SER A 118 18.28 -10.77 13.11
CA SER A 118 17.55 -11.08 11.87
C SER A 118 16.09 -11.40 12.13
N LEU A 119 15.79 -12.21 13.18
CA LEU A 119 14.42 -12.55 13.54
C LEU A 119 13.62 -11.31 14.00
N ILE A 120 14.23 -10.44 14.81
CA ILE A 120 13.63 -9.18 15.25
C ILE A 120 13.37 -8.27 14.03
N GLN A 121 14.36 -8.15 13.14
CA GLN A 121 14.20 -7.38 11.91
C GLN A 121 13.04 -7.92 11.05
N LEU A 122 12.98 -9.24 10.82
CA LEU A 122 11.90 -9.85 10.06
C LEU A 122 10.53 -9.54 10.67
N GLN A 123 10.41 -9.68 12.00
CA GLN A 123 9.19 -9.35 12.73
C GLN A 123 8.78 -7.89 12.51
N GLU A 124 9.68 -6.94 12.69
CA GLU A 124 9.37 -5.51 12.53
C GLU A 124 9.06 -5.14 11.06
N LYS A 125 9.76 -5.74 10.09
CA LYS A 125 9.46 -5.50 8.68
C LYS A 125 8.12 -6.12 8.26
N LEU A 126 7.75 -7.30 8.75
CA LEU A 126 6.42 -7.87 8.55
C LEU A 126 5.33 -7.04 9.21
N HIS A 127 5.57 -6.51 10.42
CA HIS A 127 4.66 -5.56 11.07
C HIS A 127 4.43 -4.31 10.20
N ALA A 128 5.51 -3.73 9.67
CA ALA A 128 5.46 -2.51 8.86
C ALA A 128 4.75 -2.71 7.51
N THR A 129 4.91 -3.89 6.90
CA THR A 129 4.40 -4.23 5.56
C THR A 129 3.04 -4.92 5.62
N MET A 130 3.03 -6.26 5.66
CA MET A 130 1.84 -7.10 5.63
C MET A 130 0.92 -6.84 6.83
N GLY A 131 1.51 -6.61 8.01
CA GLY A 131 0.82 -6.28 9.26
C GLY A 131 0.24 -4.86 9.31
N ARG A 132 0.56 -3.98 8.36
CA ARG A 132 0.13 -2.57 8.30
C ARG A 132 0.34 -1.84 9.63
N LYS A 133 1.61 -1.78 10.07
CA LYS A 133 2.00 -1.23 11.40
C LYS A 133 1.21 -1.89 12.54
N ARG A 134 1.11 -3.22 12.53
CA ARG A 134 0.38 -4.08 13.49
C ARG A 134 -1.16 -3.98 13.43
N ALA A 135 -1.73 -3.07 12.67
CA ALA A 135 -3.19 -2.93 12.57
C ALA A 135 -3.86 -4.18 11.97
N LYS A 136 -3.30 -4.75 10.89
CA LYS A 136 -3.86 -5.93 10.23
C LYS A 136 -3.38 -7.26 10.83
N GLY A 137 -2.11 -7.33 11.24
CA GLY A 137 -1.50 -8.49 11.87
C GLY A 137 -0.34 -8.11 12.77
N ALA A 138 -0.28 -8.66 13.97
CA ALA A 138 0.81 -8.50 14.92
C ALA A 138 1.38 -9.85 15.31
N ILE A 139 2.69 -9.91 15.56
CA ILE A 139 3.49 -11.09 15.86
C ILE A 139 3.96 -11.03 17.30
N GLY A 140 3.75 -12.09 18.06
CA GLY A 140 4.42 -12.36 19.32
C GLY A 140 5.30 -13.60 19.20
N ILE A 141 6.54 -13.50 19.70
CA ILE A 141 7.46 -14.63 19.77
C ILE A 141 7.90 -14.76 21.23
N HIS A 142 7.82 -15.98 21.76
CA HIS A 142 8.00 -16.27 23.18
C HIS A 142 8.94 -17.44 23.38
N ASP A 143 9.78 -17.38 24.42
CA ASP A 143 10.53 -18.56 24.89
C ASP A 143 9.53 -19.57 25.48
N LEU A 144 9.35 -20.69 24.76
CA LEU A 144 8.38 -21.72 25.12
C LEU A 144 8.65 -22.34 26.49
N THR A 145 9.91 -22.38 26.94
CA THR A 145 10.26 -22.97 28.23
C THR A 145 9.72 -22.17 29.42
N MET A 146 9.36 -20.91 29.15
CA MET A 146 8.79 -20.00 30.15
C MET A 146 7.25 -20.03 30.19
N LEU A 147 6.60 -20.65 29.21
CA LEU A 147 5.15 -20.84 29.20
C LEU A 147 4.73 -22.01 30.10
N LYS A 148 3.57 -21.90 30.71
CA LYS A 148 3.00 -22.92 31.63
C LYS A 148 1.55 -23.18 31.25
N GLY A 149 1.34 -24.11 30.33
CA GLY A 149 0.01 -24.54 29.90
C GLY A 149 -0.35 -25.88 30.52
N GLY A 150 -1.56 -26.03 31.10
CA GLY A 150 -2.12 -27.28 31.62
C GLY A 150 -1.45 -27.86 32.87
N ALA A 151 -0.36 -27.23 33.38
CA ALA A 151 0.45 -27.79 34.46
C ALA A 151 -0.11 -27.53 35.87
N LEU A 152 -1.01 -26.57 36.04
CA LEU A 152 -1.50 -26.09 37.35
C LEU A 152 -3.00 -26.34 37.58
N GLY A 153 -3.73 -26.85 36.60
CA GLY A 153 -5.17 -27.11 36.69
C GLY A 153 -5.52 -28.34 37.55
N PRO A 154 -6.76 -28.44 38.06
CA PRO A 154 -7.22 -29.61 38.81
C PRO A 154 -7.22 -30.92 38.01
N ASP A 155 -7.14 -30.84 36.69
CA ASP A 155 -7.10 -31.95 35.73
C ASP A 155 -5.70 -32.16 35.10
N ALA A 156 -4.65 -31.73 35.79
CA ALA A 156 -3.24 -31.83 35.37
C ALA A 156 -2.72 -33.25 35.01
N ALA A 157 -3.61 -34.19 34.76
CA ALA A 157 -3.34 -35.55 34.34
C ALA A 157 -3.45 -35.78 32.82
N ASP A 158 -3.98 -34.81 32.07
CA ASP A 158 -3.95 -34.81 30.61
C ASP A 158 -2.75 -33.95 30.18
N ASP A 159 -1.80 -34.56 29.44
CA ASP A 159 -0.59 -33.94 28.88
C ASP A 159 -0.93 -32.90 27.78
N HIS A 160 -1.88 -31.99 28.02
CA HIS A 160 -2.30 -30.99 27.04
C HIS A 160 -1.80 -29.62 27.46
N ASN A 161 -0.93 -29.02 26.63
CA ASN A 161 -0.44 -27.69 26.84
C ASN A 161 -1.34 -26.68 26.11
N SER A 162 -1.88 -25.69 26.82
CA SER A 162 -2.71 -24.66 26.18
C SER A 162 -2.34 -23.24 26.62
N VAL A 163 -2.66 -22.29 25.76
CA VAL A 163 -2.71 -20.86 26.05
C VAL A 163 -4.08 -20.34 25.62
N GLU A 164 -4.57 -19.32 26.29
CA GLU A 164 -5.91 -18.77 26.05
C GLU A 164 -5.81 -17.39 25.41
N TYR A 165 -6.42 -17.23 24.21
CA TYR A 165 -6.64 -15.94 23.58
C TYR A 165 -8.01 -15.43 23.98
N ARG A 166 -8.06 -14.31 24.71
CA ARG A 166 -9.30 -13.78 25.28
C ARG A 166 -9.30 -12.26 25.40
N GLY A 167 -10.45 -11.70 25.74
CA GLY A 167 -10.58 -10.29 26.08
C GLY A 167 -10.15 -9.99 27.52
N VAL A 168 -9.51 -8.84 27.72
CA VAL A 168 -9.17 -8.30 29.03
C VAL A 168 -9.74 -6.89 29.19
N SER A 169 -10.19 -6.55 30.41
CA SER A 169 -10.58 -5.16 30.72
C SER A 169 -9.35 -4.24 30.68
N PRO A 170 -9.47 -2.97 30.25
CA PRO A 170 -8.38 -2.01 30.27
C PRO A 170 -7.65 -1.89 31.62
N ASP A 171 -8.41 -1.96 32.73
CA ASP A 171 -7.93 -1.95 34.12
C ASP A 171 -7.83 -3.36 34.74
N GLY A 172 -7.76 -4.40 33.89
CA GLY A 172 -7.74 -5.81 34.31
C GLY A 172 -6.41 -6.31 34.84
N ASP A 173 -6.11 -7.59 34.55
CA ASP A 173 -4.90 -8.26 35.04
C ASP A 173 -3.63 -7.51 34.70
N THR A 174 -2.68 -7.44 35.62
CA THR A 174 -1.39 -6.81 35.43
C THR A 174 -0.33 -7.79 34.91
N PHE A 175 0.65 -7.26 34.18
CA PHE A 175 1.83 -7.99 33.77
C PHE A 175 3.05 -7.05 33.69
N VAL A 176 4.23 -7.62 33.64
CA VAL A 176 5.46 -6.86 33.37
C VAL A 176 5.69 -6.89 31.87
N ALA A 177 5.51 -5.75 31.22
CA ALA A 177 5.77 -5.60 29.78
C ALA A 177 7.26 -5.75 29.46
N LEU A 178 7.61 -6.12 28.23
CA LEU A 178 8.99 -6.12 27.74
C LEU A 178 9.60 -4.71 27.99
N ASP A 179 10.87 -4.65 28.33
CA ASP A 179 11.59 -3.39 28.67
C ASP A 179 11.02 -2.62 29.88
N SER A 180 10.20 -3.26 30.71
CA SER A 180 9.68 -2.68 31.95
C SER A 180 10.14 -3.48 33.18
N ASP A 181 10.23 -2.79 34.31
CA ASP A 181 10.46 -3.38 35.65
C ASP A 181 9.22 -3.31 36.55
N ARG A 182 8.10 -2.77 36.04
CA ARG A 182 6.86 -2.57 36.80
C ARG A 182 5.76 -3.48 36.28
N GLU A 183 4.91 -3.96 37.18
CA GLU A 183 3.62 -4.51 36.78
C GLU A 183 2.69 -3.37 36.35
N LEU A 184 2.07 -3.50 35.18
CA LEU A 184 1.19 -2.52 34.56
C LEU A 184 -0.11 -3.22 34.13
N THR A 185 -1.23 -2.52 34.24
CA THR A 185 -2.46 -2.92 33.54
C THR A 185 -2.34 -2.64 32.04
N PRO A 186 -3.17 -3.24 31.17
CA PRO A 186 -3.17 -2.92 29.76
C PRO A 186 -3.33 -1.41 29.47
N ASP A 187 -4.19 -0.70 30.19
CA ASP A 187 -4.39 0.75 30.03
C ASP A 187 -3.16 1.57 30.48
N GLU A 188 -2.51 1.16 31.61
CA GLU A 188 -1.26 1.78 32.03
C GLU A 188 -0.12 1.55 31.04
N VAL A 189 -0.11 0.43 30.33
CA VAL A 189 0.86 0.19 29.24
C VAL A 189 0.69 1.22 28.13
N LEU A 190 -0.54 1.56 27.73
CA LEU A 190 -0.80 2.53 26.65
C LEU A 190 -0.35 3.94 27.00
N THR A 191 -0.28 4.28 28.29
CA THR A 191 0.05 5.64 28.78
C THR A 191 1.46 5.78 29.34
N ASP A 192 2.02 4.70 29.92
CA ASP A 192 3.27 4.73 30.70
C ASP A 192 4.44 3.99 30.02
N HIS A 193 4.20 3.32 28.88
CA HIS A 193 5.22 2.55 28.15
C HIS A 193 5.42 3.10 26.74
N PRO A 194 6.66 3.38 26.27
CA PRO A 194 6.91 3.98 24.94
C PRO A 194 6.29 3.21 23.78
N THR A 195 6.36 1.86 23.81
CA THR A 195 5.72 1.01 22.80
C THR A 195 4.19 1.08 22.93
N GLY A 196 3.67 1.16 24.15
CA GLY A 196 2.24 1.35 24.42
C GLY A 196 1.73 2.65 23.81
N GLU A 197 2.39 3.78 24.08
CA GLU A 197 2.06 5.08 23.49
C GLU A 197 2.07 5.05 21.95
N THR A 198 3.03 4.32 21.35
CA THR A 198 3.16 4.22 19.88
C THR A 198 1.99 3.49 19.23
N TYR A 199 1.44 2.48 19.91
CA TYR A 199 0.38 1.61 19.35
C TYR A 199 -0.97 1.73 20.07
N ALA A 200 -1.14 2.75 20.91
CA ALA A 200 -2.37 3.02 21.66
C ALA A 200 -3.59 3.07 20.73
N ASP A 201 -3.48 3.80 19.63
CA ASP A 201 -4.57 4.02 18.65
C ASP A 201 -5.20 2.70 18.11
N LEU A 202 -4.48 1.57 18.23
CA LEU A 202 -4.97 0.28 17.74
C LEU A 202 -5.98 -0.39 18.70
N VAL A 203 -6.02 0.04 19.97
CA VAL A 203 -6.84 -0.60 21.01
C VAL A 203 -7.57 0.39 21.92
N GLU A 204 -7.08 1.64 22.08
CA GLU A 204 -7.73 2.61 22.95
C GLU A 204 -9.17 2.90 22.54
N GLY A 205 -10.01 3.24 23.51
CA GLY A 205 -11.43 3.54 23.28
C GLY A 205 -12.32 2.33 23.16
N HIS A 206 -11.79 1.10 23.21
CA HIS A 206 -12.56 -0.13 23.31
C HIS A 206 -12.76 -0.58 24.77
N ASP A 207 -13.89 -1.19 25.07
CA ASP A 207 -14.22 -1.69 26.40
C ASP A 207 -13.43 -2.95 26.79
N THR A 208 -12.87 -3.65 25.80
CA THR A 208 -12.14 -4.91 25.96
C THR A 208 -10.95 -4.96 25.00
N TYR A 209 -9.78 -5.31 25.53
CA TYR A 209 -8.55 -5.46 24.76
C TYR A 209 -8.21 -6.94 24.53
N PRO A 210 -7.59 -7.30 23.39
CA PRO A 210 -7.13 -8.67 23.17
C PRO A 210 -5.91 -9.00 24.03
N ALA A 211 -5.86 -10.21 24.56
CA ALA A 211 -4.78 -10.64 25.44
C ALA A 211 -4.58 -12.17 25.35
N ILE A 212 -3.33 -12.62 25.61
CA ILE A 212 -3.01 -14.04 25.65
C ILE A 212 -2.46 -14.40 27.04
N TYR A 213 -3.00 -15.50 27.55
CA TYR A 213 -2.76 -16.01 28.89
C TYR A 213 -2.18 -17.43 28.85
N ASP A 214 -1.38 -17.72 29.83
CA ASP A 214 -1.08 -19.08 30.26
C ASP A 214 -1.52 -19.29 31.71
N ASP A 215 -1.23 -20.42 32.35
CA ASP A 215 -1.59 -20.72 33.74
C ASP A 215 -1.00 -19.72 34.78
N LEU A 216 0.02 -18.95 34.41
CA LEU A 216 0.65 -17.96 35.27
C LEU A 216 0.05 -16.54 35.08
N GLY A 217 -0.78 -16.34 34.08
CA GLY A 217 -1.44 -15.08 33.80
C GLY A 217 -1.09 -14.46 32.44
N LEU A 218 -1.42 -13.19 32.26
CA LEU A 218 -1.19 -12.41 31.05
C LEU A 218 0.29 -12.39 30.67
N PHE A 219 0.62 -12.81 29.43
CA PHE A 219 2.00 -12.76 28.92
C PHE A 219 2.14 -12.10 27.56
N SER A 220 1.05 -11.85 26.83
CA SER A 220 1.04 -11.07 25.59
C SER A 220 -0.17 -10.17 25.52
N PHE A 221 0.07 -8.90 25.19
CA PHE A 221 -0.96 -7.88 24.97
C PHE A 221 -0.90 -7.42 23.49
N PRO A 222 -1.40 -8.25 22.54
CA PRO A 222 -1.43 -7.88 21.13
C PRO A 222 -2.44 -6.76 20.86
N PRO A 223 -2.21 -5.88 19.85
CA PRO A 223 -1.02 -5.81 19.02
C PRO A 223 0.11 -4.96 19.61
N VAL A 224 0.07 -4.66 20.91
CA VAL A 224 0.88 -3.65 21.57
C VAL A 224 2.25 -4.19 21.99
N ILE A 225 2.31 -5.14 22.95
CA ILE A 225 3.58 -5.58 23.53
C ILE A 225 3.49 -6.94 24.20
N ASN A 226 4.59 -7.69 24.15
CA ASN A 226 4.77 -8.94 24.89
C ASN A 226 5.19 -8.71 26.33
N GLY A 227 4.98 -9.70 27.19
CA GLY A 227 5.47 -9.72 28.56
C GLY A 227 6.95 -10.12 28.64
N ARG A 228 7.68 -9.49 29.56
CA ARG A 228 9.10 -9.76 29.83
C ARG A 228 9.38 -11.21 30.25
N ARG A 229 8.43 -11.87 30.91
CA ARG A 229 8.60 -13.25 31.40
C ARG A 229 8.95 -14.24 30.29
N THR A 230 8.45 -14.02 29.09
CA THR A 230 8.60 -14.90 27.93
C THR A 230 9.55 -14.34 26.87
N GLU A 231 10.41 -13.40 27.24
CA GLU A 231 11.39 -12.77 26.36
C GLU A 231 12.30 -13.80 25.71
N VAL A 232 12.49 -13.67 24.41
CA VAL A 232 13.39 -14.52 23.61
C VAL A 232 14.81 -13.97 23.71
N THR A 233 15.77 -14.85 23.93
CA THR A 233 17.20 -14.54 24.02
C THR A 233 18.01 -15.53 23.22
N THR A 234 19.33 -15.31 23.12
CA THR A 234 20.26 -16.26 22.49
C THR A 234 20.34 -17.61 23.19
N ASP A 235 19.85 -17.72 24.43
CA ASP A 235 19.76 -18.97 25.18
C ASP A 235 18.44 -19.74 24.90
N SER A 236 17.45 -19.12 24.28
CA SER A 236 16.19 -19.76 23.90
C SER A 236 16.42 -20.83 22.84
N ARG A 237 15.75 -21.98 22.99
CA ARG A 237 15.87 -23.12 22.09
C ARG A 237 14.53 -23.54 21.49
N ASP A 238 13.48 -23.34 22.22
CA ASP A 238 12.11 -23.64 21.82
C ASP A 238 11.30 -22.35 21.86
N LEU A 239 10.61 -22.07 20.77
CA LEU A 239 9.83 -20.84 20.60
C LEU A 239 8.35 -21.17 20.46
N PHE A 240 7.51 -20.35 21.07
CA PHE A 240 6.08 -20.27 20.78
C PHE A 240 5.83 -18.99 20.00
N ILE A 241 5.24 -19.14 18.83
CA ILE A 241 4.90 -18.03 17.93
C ILE A 241 3.39 -17.89 17.94
N GLU A 242 2.90 -16.67 18.19
CA GLU A 242 1.51 -16.31 18.04
C GLU A 242 1.35 -15.08 17.15
N LEU A 243 0.30 -15.05 16.37
CA LEU A 243 -0.08 -13.87 15.62
C LEU A 243 -1.57 -13.62 15.79
N THR A 244 -1.91 -12.37 16.05
CA THR A 244 -3.31 -11.93 16.11
C THR A 244 -3.60 -10.93 15.01
N GLY A 245 -4.83 -10.89 14.54
CA GLY A 245 -5.15 -9.97 13.44
C GLY A 245 -6.62 -9.80 13.12
N THR A 246 -6.85 -8.94 12.12
CA THR A 246 -8.17 -8.63 11.56
C THR A 246 -8.50 -9.48 10.33
N ASP A 247 -7.53 -10.28 9.84
CA ASP A 247 -7.64 -11.10 8.64
C ASP A 247 -6.82 -12.38 8.81
N GLN A 248 -7.51 -13.53 8.79
CA GLN A 248 -6.88 -14.84 9.04
C GLN A 248 -5.78 -15.17 8.03
N TRP A 249 -6.04 -14.94 6.73
CA TRP A 249 -5.06 -15.22 5.68
C TRP A 249 -3.74 -14.45 5.90
N THR A 250 -3.84 -13.18 6.28
CA THR A 250 -2.67 -12.32 6.52
C THR A 250 -1.80 -12.88 7.63
N ILE A 251 -2.37 -13.21 8.80
CA ILE A 251 -1.60 -13.72 9.93
C ILE A 251 -1.06 -15.13 9.66
N ASP A 252 -1.82 -16.00 8.97
CA ASP A 252 -1.36 -17.33 8.58
C ASP A 252 -0.13 -17.23 7.66
N LYS A 253 -0.14 -16.33 6.66
CA LYS A 253 1.01 -16.14 5.75
C LYS A 253 2.21 -15.50 6.46
N MET A 254 2.01 -14.56 7.37
CA MET A 254 3.09 -14.02 8.22
C MET A 254 3.71 -15.12 9.08
N CYS A 255 2.90 -16.00 9.68
CA CYS A 255 3.37 -17.15 10.46
C CYS A 255 4.21 -18.10 9.61
N VAL A 256 3.76 -18.44 8.41
CA VAL A 256 4.47 -19.29 7.45
C VAL A 256 5.84 -18.69 7.11
N ILE A 257 5.95 -17.40 6.81
CA ILE A 257 7.22 -16.73 6.49
C ILE A 257 8.20 -16.85 7.64
N LEU A 258 7.75 -16.65 8.89
CA LEU A 258 8.57 -16.85 10.10
C LEU A 258 9.04 -18.30 10.24
N CYS A 259 8.16 -19.28 10.04
CA CYS A 259 8.49 -20.69 10.09
C CYS A 259 9.59 -21.07 9.05
N TYR A 260 9.50 -20.53 7.84
CA TYR A 260 10.53 -20.73 6.80
C TYR A 260 11.88 -20.11 7.17
N ALA A 261 11.90 -18.96 7.81
CA ALA A 261 13.14 -18.33 8.28
C ALA A 261 13.78 -19.17 9.40
N LEU A 262 12.99 -19.58 10.40
CA LEU A 262 13.46 -20.37 11.52
C LEU A 262 13.87 -21.80 11.11
N SER A 263 13.18 -22.43 10.16
CA SER A 263 13.57 -23.71 9.57
C SER A 263 14.93 -23.64 8.88
N ALA A 264 15.27 -22.50 8.23
CA ALA A 264 16.60 -22.28 7.66
C ALA A 264 17.72 -22.23 8.71
N ARG A 265 17.39 -21.99 9.99
CA ARG A 265 18.28 -22.04 11.15
C ARG A 265 18.30 -23.41 11.85
N GLY A 266 17.65 -24.41 11.27
CA GLY A 266 17.58 -25.78 11.81
C GLY A 266 16.42 -26.01 12.78
N GLY A 267 15.55 -25.02 12.99
CA GLY A 267 14.36 -25.16 13.81
C GLY A 267 13.38 -26.18 13.23
N GLN A 268 12.84 -27.03 14.10
CA GLN A 268 11.84 -28.04 13.79
C GLN A 268 10.46 -27.46 14.08
N ILE A 269 9.62 -27.35 13.04
CA ILE A 269 8.27 -26.81 13.17
C ILE A 269 7.35 -27.88 13.80
N GLU A 270 6.53 -27.45 14.75
CA GLU A 270 5.48 -28.23 15.37
C GLU A 270 4.17 -27.46 15.22
N SER A 271 3.12 -28.16 14.82
CA SER A 271 1.80 -27.57 14.65
C SER A 271 1.22 -27.12 16.01
N VAL A 272 0.24 -26.22 15.92
CA VAL A 272 -0.58 -25.78 17.05
C VAL A 272 -2.04 -25.91 16.65
N ASP A 273 -2.85 -26.50 17.51
CA ASP A 273 -4.30 -26.51 17.35
C ASP A 273 -4.88 -25.16 17.82
N VAL A 274 -5.63 -24.49 16.95
CA VAL A 274 -6.34 -23.24 17.29
C VAL A 274 -7.83 -23.56 17.40
N GLU A 275 -8.33 -23.59 18.64
CA GLU A 275 -9.69 -23.95 18.95
C GLU A 275 -10.58 -22.71 19.12
N TYR A 276 -11.37 -22.41 18.09
CA TYR A 276 -12.45 -21.43 18.17
C TYR A 276 -13.73 -22.09 18.69
N PRO A 277 -14.69 -21.33 19.22
CA PRO A 277 -15.98 -21.88 19.69
C PRO A 277 -16.73 -22.68 18.62
N ASP A 278 -16.51 -22.41 17.33
CA ASP A 278 -17.23 -23.02 16.20
C ASP A 278 -16.38 -23.93 15.31
N ARG A 279 -15.05 -23.91 15.44
CA ARG A 279 -14.12 -24.66 14.59
C ARG A 279 -12.76 -24.85 15.23
N THR A 280 -12.00 -25.83 14.74
CA THR A 280 -10.58 -26.01 15.05
C THR A 280 -9.75 -25.88 13.78
N LEU A 281 -8.63 -25.17 13.85
CA LEU A 281 -7.66 -24.99 12.77
C LEU A 281 -6.32 -25.56 13.23
N VAL A 282 -5.66 -26.34 12.36
CA VAL A 282 -4.27 -26.78 12.59
C VAL A 282 -3.35 -25.75 11.92
N ARG A 283 -2.38 -25.22 12.63
CA ARG A 283 -1.47 -24.17 12.15
C ARG A 283 0.00 -24.51 12.47
N PRO A 284 0.99 -24.03 11.68
CA PRO A 284 0.84 -23.16 10.50
C PRO A 284 0.23 -23.89 9.30
N ASP A 285 -0.38 -23.11 8.38
CA ASP A 285 -0.98 -23.62 7.15
C ASP A 285 0.06 -23.66 6.02
N PHE A 286 0.62 -24.85 5.77
CA PHE A 286 1.59 -25.10 4.71
C PHE A 286 0.97 -25.59 3.39
N GLU A 287 -0.33 -25.37 3.20
CA GLU A 287 -0.99 -25.72 1.94
C GLU A 287 -0.38 -24.91 0.78
N THR A 288 0.02 -25.62 -0.28
CA THR A 288 0.53 -25.05 -1.51
C THR A 288 -0.63 -24.59 -2.40
N THR A 289 -0.35 -23.72 -3.36
CA THR A 289 -1.34 -23.32 -4.37
C THR A 289 -0.86 -23.69 -5.76
N GLU A 290 -1.80 -23.96 -6.66
CA GLU A 290 -1.50 -24.30 -8.06
C GLU A 290 -1.80 -23.13 -8.99
N LYS A 291 -0.97 -22.94 -10.01
CA LYS A 291 -1.17 -22.01 -11.12
C LYS A 291 -0.84 -22.70 -12.43
N HIS A 292 -1.61 -22.36 -13.45
CA HIS A 292 -1.43 -22.89 -14.79
C HIS A 292 -0.88 -21.81 -15.73
N VAL A 293 0.17 -22.14 -16.50
CA VAL A 293 0.77 -21.23 -17.48
C VAL A 293 1.20 -22.01 -18.74
N THR A 294 0.97 -21.43 -19.92
CA THR A 294 1.36 -22.03 -21.19
C THR A 294 2.76 -21.58 -21.62
N HIS A 295 3.49 -22.46 -22.32
CA HIS A 295 4.81 -22.16 -22.87
C HIS A 295 4.77 -20.94 -23.80
N ASP A 296 3.80 -20.89 -24.73
CA ASP A 296 3.60 -19.77 -25.66
C ASP A 296 3.39 -18.42 -24.92
N ARG A 297 2.70 -18.44 -23.76
CA ARG A 297 2.51 -17.24 -22.94
C ARG A 297 3.82 -16.74 -22.36
N ILE A 298 4.69 -17.65 -21.91
CA ILE A 298 6.01 -17.31 -21.36
C ILE A 298 6.86 -16.67 -22.45
N GLU A 299 7.01 -17.33 -23.60
CA GLU A 299 7.81 -16.82 -24.72
C GLU A 299 7.28 -15.49 -25.26
N THR A 300 5.95 -15.36 -25.38
CA THR A 300 5.32 -14.12 -25.87
C THR A 300 5.58 -12.94 -24.96
N LEU A 301 5.52 -13.13 -23.63
CA LEU A 301 5.72 -12.03 -22.68
C LEU A 301 7.20 -11.66 -22.51
N LEU A 302 8.09 -12.65 -22.46
CA LEU A 302 9.52 -12.43 -22.31
C LEU A 302 10.19 -12.01 -23.63
N GLY A 303 9.62 -12.38 -24.78
CA GLY A 303 10.17 -12.09 -26.09
C GLY A 303 11.43 -12.91 -26.42
N VAL A 304 11.58 -14.08 -25.81
CA VAL A 304 12.68 -15.03 -26.01
C VAL A 304 12.14 -16.39 -26.41
N ASP A 305 12.93 -17.16 -27.17
CA ASP A 305 12.65 -18.55 -27.49
C ASP A 305 13.32 -19.43 -26.42
N LEU A 306 12.56 -20.26 -25.71
CA LEU A 306 13.02 -21.13 -24.63
C LEU A 306 12.67 -22.58 -24.94
N SER A 307 13.51 -23.52 -24.54
CA SER A 307 13.15 -24.93 -24.53
C SER A 307 12.31 -25.28 -23.29
N GLU A 308 11.55 -26.39 -23.36
CA GLU A 308 10.80 -26.91 -22.20
C GLU A 308 11.70 -27.13 -20.98
N ASP A 309 12.89 -27.72 -21.20
CA ASP A 309 13.86 -27.99 -20.13
C ASP A 309 14.37 -26.70 -19.48
N GLU A 310 14.57 -25.63 -20.25
CA GLU A 310 14.97 -24.31 -19.70
C GLU A 310 13.86 -23.67 -18.88
N VAL A 311 12.61 -23.73 -19.33
CA VAL A 311 11.46 -23.20 -18.59
C VAL A 311 11.30 -23.92 -17.25
N VAL A 312 11.38 -25.26 -17.25
CA VAL A 312 11.32 -26.05 -16.03
C VAL A 312 12.50 -25.72 -15.09
N ASP A 313 13.72 -25.62 -15.64
CA ASP A 313 14.90 -25.22 -14.85
C ASP A 313 14.73 -23.86 -14.18
N TYR A 314 14.21 -22.87 -14.91
CA TYR A 314 13.98 -21.52 -14.38
C TYR A 314 12.89 -21.48 -13.31
N MET A 315 11.79 -22.21 -13.49
CA MET A 315 10.74 -22.33 -12.47
C MET A 315 11.27 -23.00 -11.20
N GLU A 316 12.00 -24.10 -11.33
CA GLU A 316 12.61 -24.79 -10.19
C GLU A 316 13.65 -23.92 -9.48
N ARG A 317 14.40 -23.09 -10.21
CA ARG A 317 15.33 -22.08 -9.66
C ARG A 317 14.62 -20.86 -9.05
N ALA A 318 13.33 -20.71 -9.27
CA ALA A 318 12.48 -19.76 -8.54
C ALA A 318 11.85 -20.36 -7.27
N GLY A 319 12.12 -21.65 -6.99
CA GLY A 319 11.58 -22.38 -5.84
C GLY A 319 10.15 -22.88 -6.05
N LEU A 320 9.76 -23.10 -7.29
CA LEU A 320 8.44 -23.59 -7.69
C LEU A 320 8.50 -25.08 -8.02
N GLY A 321 7.41 -25.81 -7.76
CA GLY A 321 7.20 -27.17 -8.28
C GLY A 321 6.60 -27.10 -9.67
N VAL A 322 6.95 -28.02 -10.58
CA VAL A 322 6.48 -27.97 -11.96
C VAL A 322 6.10 -29.36 -12.46
N GLU A 323 4.89 -29.51 -12.96
CA GLU A 323 4.46 -30.66 -13.76
C GLU A 323 4.18 -30.18 -15.19
N THR A 324 4.70 -30.93 -16.18
CA THR A 324 4.56 -30.58 -17.61
C THR A 324 3.45 -31.39 -18.24
N GLU A 325 2.51 -30.73 -18.90
CA GLU A 325 1.47 -31.36 -19.71
C GLU A 325 1.66 -31.05 -21.19
N VAL A 326 1.65 -32.09 -22.04
CA VAL A 326 1.81 -31.92 -23.50
C VAL A 326 0.47 -32.11 -24.18
N TRP A 327 0.00 -31.08 -24.91
CA TRP A 327 -1.24 -31.07 -25.66
C TRP A 327 -0.98 -30.80 -27.15
N GLY A 328 -0.97 -31.85 -27.99
CA GLY A 328 -0.70 -31.70 -29.42
C GLY A 328 0.70 -31.14 -29.67
N ASP A 329 0.80 -29.92 -30.20
CA ASP A 329 2.07 -29.21 -30.46
C ASP A 329 2.39 -28.17 -29.35
N GLY A 330 1.56 -28.06 -28.30
CA GLY A 330 1.73 -27.12 -27.20
C GLY A 330 2.17 -27.80 -25.92
N VAL A 331 2.82 -27.03 -25.05
CA VAL A 331 3.25 -27.42 -23.71
C VAL A 331 2.66 -26.46 -22.69
N ASP A 332 2.07 -27.03 -21.67
CA ASP A 332 1.51 -26.31 -20.53
C ASP A 332 2.21 -26.77 -19.23
N TYR A 333 2.23 -25.90 -18.24
CA TYR A 333 2.85 -26.15 -16.96
C TYR A 333 1.84 -25.95 -15.83
N ASP A 334 1.66 -26.98 -15.02
CA ASP A 334 1.00 -26.89 -13.73
C ASP A 334 2.06 -26.61 -12.67
N VAL A 335 1.97 -25.43 -12.06
CA VAL A 335 3.03 -24.90 -11.21
C VAL A 335 2.56 -24.86 -9.76
N GLU A 336 3.22 -25.62 -8.92
CA GLU A 336 2.98 -25.65 -7.48
C GLU A 336 3.79 -24.54 -6.79
N VAL A 337 3.09 -23.68 -6.04
CA VAL A 337 3.63 -22.49 -5.40
C VAL A 337 3.71 -22.71 -3.89
N PRO A 338 4.89 -22.55 -3.27
CA PRO A 338 5.05 -22.74 -1.82
C PRO A 338 4.31 -21.66 -1.03
N PRO A 339 3.82 -21.96 0.17
CA PRO A 339 2.90 -21.10 0.92
C PRO A 339 3.48 -19.75 1.36
N TYR A 340 4.82 -19.58 1.39
CA TYR A 340 5.46 -18.30 1.70
C TYR A 340 5.47 -17.32 0.52
N ARG A 341 5.19 -17.79 -0.71
CA ARG A 341 5.12 -16.97 -1.93
C ARG A 341 3.76 -16.30 -2.02
N VAL A 342 3.58 -15.24 -1.25
CA VAL A 342 2.34 -14.43 -1.21
C VAL A 342 2.19 -13.51 -2.42
N ASP A 343 3.24 -13.38 -3.21
CA ASP A 343 3.36 -12.57 -4.43
C ASP A 343 2.81 -13.27 -5.68
N VAL A 344 2.79 -14.61 -5.72
CA VAL A 344 2.33 -15.37 -6.89
C VAL A 344 0.81 -15.47 -6.88
N LEU A 345 0.15 -14.43 -7.35
CA LEU A 345 -1.30 -14.34 -7.41
C LEU A 345 -1.85 -14.83 -8.77
N HIS A 346 -1.06 -14.71 -9.83
CA HIS A 346 -1.48 -14.94 -11.20
C HIS A 346 -0.41 -15.68 -12.02
N ALA A 347 -0.77 -16.29 -13.14
CA ALA A 347 0.18 -16.96 -14.05
C ALA A 347 1.28 -16.01 -14.57
N VAL A 348 1.01 -14.72 -14.66
CA VAL A 348 2.01 -13.73 -15.10
C VAL A 348 3.15 -13.53 -14.09
N ASP A 349 2.90 -13.78 -12.80
CA ASP A 349 3.93 -13.70 -11.76
C ASP A 349 4.95 -14.84 -11.93
N ILE A 350 4.50 -16.00 -12.43
CA ILE A 350 5.40 -17.11 -12.81
C ILE A 350 6.27 -16.73 -14.01
N VAL A 351 5.69 -16.01 -14.99
CA VAL A 351 6.47 -15.52 -16.15
C VAL A 351 7.56 -14.53 -15.70
N ASP A 352 7.27 -13.68 -14.71
CA ASP A 352 8.29 -12.80 -14.11
C ASP A 352 9.41 -13.61 -13.44
N ASP A 353 9.07 -14.64 -12.66
CA ASP A 353 10.06 -15.53 -12.06
C ASP A 353 10.95 -16.24 -13.10
N VAL A 354 10.36 -16.74 -14.19
CA VAL A 354 11.10 -17.34 -15.32
C VAL A 354 12.03 -16.29 -15.95
N GLY A 355 11.54 -15.06 -16.16
CA GLY A 355 12.34 -13.96 -16.70
C GLY A 355 13.52 -13.57 -15.80
N ARG A 356 13.31 -13.54 -14.48
CA ARG A 356 14.37 -13.28 -13.49
C ARG A 356 15.40 -14.40 -13.48
N ALA A 357 14.98 -15.66 -13.52
CA ALA A 357 15.88 -16.82 -13.55
C ALA A 357 16.65 -16.93 -14.88
N HIS A 358 16.05 -16.52 -16.00
CA HIS A 358 16.74 -16.36 -17.29
C HIS A 358 17.78 -15.23 -17.22
N GLY A 359 17.47 -14.13 -16.50
CA GLY A 359 18.32 -12.96 -16.35
C GLY A 359 17.87 -11.80 -17.25
N PHE A 360 17.12 -10.85 -16.70
CA PHE A 360 16.70 -9.65 -17.44
C PHE A 360 17.87 -8.83 -18.00
N ASN A 361 19.03 -8.86 -17.34
CA ASN A 361 20.23 -8.18 -17.79
C ASN A 361 20.87 -8.84 -19.04
N GLU A 362 20.55 -10.11 -19.30
CA GLU A 362 21.02 -10.85 -20.48
C GLU A 362 20.12 -10.66 -21.70
N LEU A 363 18.95 -10.03 -21.54
CA LEU A 363 18.04 -9.78 -22.65
C LEU A 363 18.65 -8.82 -23.67
N VAL A 364 18.69 -9.23 -24.93
CA VAL A 364 19.16 -8.37 -26.00
C VAL A 364 18.08 -7.37 -26.41
N PRO A 365 18.31 -6.06 -26.22
CA PRO A 365 17.34 -5.03 -26.60
C PRO A 365 17.00 -5.11 -28.08
N ARG A 366 15.72 -5.12 -28.42
CA ARG A 366 15.22 -5.12 -29.81
C ARG A 366 14.35 -3.90 -30.04
N TYR A 367 14.50 -3.26 -31.17
CA TYR A 367 13.53 -2.28 -31.65
C TYR A 367 12.39 -3.04 -32.32
N PRO A 368 11.11 -2.68 -32.05
CA PRO A 368 9.98 -3.31 -32.75
C PRO A 368 10.06 -3.01 -34.26
N GLU A 369 9.88 -4.04 -35.09
CA GLU A 369 9.84 -3.91 -36.54
C GLU A 369 8.56 -3.23 -37.06
N VAL A 370 7.53 -3.15 -36.21
CA VAL A 370 6.27 -2.49 -36.50
C VAL A 370 6.27 -1.08 -35.94
N GLY A 371 6.08 -0.11 -36.82
CA GLY A 371 5.85 1.27 -36.41
C GLY A 371 4.57 1.36 -35.57
N THR A 372 4.67 1.97 -34.39
CA THR A 372 3.48 2.31 -33.62
C THR A 372 2.68 3.37 -34.37
N VAL A 373 1.48 3.04 -34.79
CA VAL A 373 0.54 4.04 -35.30
C VAL A 373 -0.13 4.67 -34.08
N GLY A 374 0.40 5.84 -33.68
CA GLY A 374 -0.23 6.62 -32.61
C GLY A 374 -1.61 7.08 -33.02
N GLY A 375 -2.57 6.97 -32.13
CA GLY A 375 -3.94 7.48 -32.28
C GLY A 375 -4.36 8.24 -31.05
N ARG A 376 -5.32 9.15 -31.22
CA ARG A 376 -5.99 9.84 -30.10
C ARG A 376 -7.44 9.39 -30.06
N THR A 377 -7.97 9.21 -28.87
CA THR A 377 -9.42 9.03 -28.65
C THR A 377 -10.19 10.27 -29.13
N SER A 378 -11.48 10.15 -29.35
CA SER A 378 -12.36 11.30 -29.66
C SER A 378 -12.28 12.35 -28.57
N ASP A 379 -12.36 11.92 -27.32
CA ASP A 379 -12.26 12.75 -26.13
C ASP A 379 -10.93 13.55 -26.07
N SER A 380 -9.79 12.89 -26.24
CA SER A 380 -8.48 13.55 -26.26
C SER A 380 -8.33 14.54 -27.44
N ARG A 381 -8.98 14.24 -28.60
CA ARG A 381 -9.02 15.17 -29.73
C ARG A 381 -9.87 16.40 -29.42
N HIS A 382 -11.03 16.18 -28.79
CA HIS A 382 -11.93 17.26 -28.37
C HIS A 382 -11.25 18.17 -27.33
N ALA A 383 -10.72 17.61 -26.24
CA ALA A 383 -9.98 18.37 -25.24
C ALA A 383 -8.83 19.21 -25.84
N ARG A 384 -8.12 18.65 -26.83
CA ARG A 384 -7.08 19.40 -27.55
C ARG A 384 -7.66 20.51 -28.42
N ALA A 385 -8.81 20.29 -29.07
CA ALA A 385 -9.46 21.31 -29.88
C ALA A 385 -9.91 22.49 -29.00
N VAL A 386 -10.45 22.22 -27.81
CA VAL A 386 -10.82 23.27 -26.83
C VAL A 386 -9.58 24.06 -26.40
N ARG A 387 -8.48 23.39 -26.00
CA ARG A 387 -7.21 24.08 -25.65
C ARG A 387 -6.68 24.95 -26.78
N ASN A 388 -6.68 24.46 -28.01
CA ASN A 388 -6.24 25.22 -29.18
C ASN A 388 -7.13 26.42 -29.44
N THR A 389 -8.44 26.29 -29.21
CA THR A 389 -9.41 27.39 -29.38
C THR A 389 -9.16 28.46 -28.31
N LEU A 390 -8.95 28.09 -27.04
CA LEU A 390 -8.60 29.04 -25.97
C LEU A 390 -7.28 29.78 -26.32
N ALA A 391 -6.25 29.08 -26.77
CA ALA A 391 -5.00 29.70 -27.21
C ALA A 391 -5.23 30.67 -28.40
N GLY A 392 -6.08 30.29 -29.37
CA GLY A 392 -6.50 31.15 -30.48
C GLY A 392 -7.29 32.40 -30.07
N LEU A 393 -7.96 32.35 -28.92
CA LEU A 393 -8.68 33.46 -28.29
C LEU A 393 -7.77 34.34 -27.42
N GLY A 394 -6.49 34.02 -27.30
CA GLY A 394 -5.48 34.81 -26.61
C GLY A 394 -5.21 34.37 -25.16
N PHE A 395 -5.74 33.25 -24.72
CA PHE A 395 -5.44 32.71 -23.40
C PHE A 395 -4.10 31.97 -23.38
N GLU A 396 -3.31 32.22 -22.35
CA GLU A 396 -2.17 31.36 -22.00
C GLU A 396 -2.72 30.05 -21.40
N GLY A 397 -2.32 28.91 -21.97
CA GLY A 397 -2.79 27.59 -21.54
C GLY A 397 -2.05 27.13 -20.31
N LEU A 398 -2.80 26.73 -19.29
CA LEU A 398 -2.29 26.20 -18.03
C LEU A 398 -2.52 24.70 -17.90
N LEU A 399 -1.73 24.08 -17.02
CA LEU A 399 -1.92 22.74 -16.48
C LEU A 399 -1.59 22.79 -14.99
N ASN A 400 -2.60 22.96 -14.17
CA ASN A 400 -2.46 23.01 -12.72
C ASN A 400 -2.65 21.63 -12.09
N PHE A 401 -2.24 21.46 -10.83
CA PHE A 401 -2.55 20.29 -10.04
C PHE A 401 -4.07 20.16 -9.85
N HIS A 402 -4.53 18.92 -9.78
CA HIS A 402 -5.93 18.62 -9.49
C HIS A 402 -6.23 18.62 -7.99
N MET A 403 -5.19 18.55 -7.17
CA MET A 403 -5.26 18.71 -5.71
C MET A 403 -5.01 20.16 -5.33
N ILE A 404 -5.69 20.59 -4.26
CA ILE A 404 -5.66 21.97 -3.78
C ILE A 404 -5.94 21.97 -2.27
N ALA A 405 -5.60 23.05 -1.57
CA ALA A 405 -6.03 23.27 -0.20
C ALA A 405 -7.54 23.58 -0.13
N GLU A 406 -8.19 23.18 0.96
CA GLU A 406 -9.64 23.39 1.14
C GLU A 406 -10.00 24.88 1.17
N ASP A 407 -9.20 25.71 1.86
CA ASP A 407 -9.39 27.16 1.93
C ASP A 407 -9.26 27.85 0.56
N GLU A 408 -8.33 27.41 -0.28
CA GLU A 408 -8.17 27.90 -1.66
C GLU A 408 -9.42 27.60 -2.52
N ASN A 409 -9.98 26.40 -2.34
CA ASN A 409 -11.14 25.97 -3.12
C ASN A 409 -12.45 26.66 -2.73
N TYR A 410 -12.62 26.98 -1.44
CA TYR A 410 -13.87 27.51 -0.88
C TYR A 410 -13.71 28.89 -0.25
N ASP A 411 -13.00 29.04 0.87
CA ASP A 411 -12.99 30.25 1.69
C ASP A 411 -12.49 31.47 0.91
N ARG A 412 -11.36 31.36 0.23
CA ARG A 412 -10.79 32.44 -0.59
C ARG A 412 -11.63 32.77 -1.83
N MET A 413 -12.52 31.86 -2.24
CA MET A 413 -13.50 32.07 -3.29
C MET A 413 -14.85 32.57 -2.78
N GLY A 414 -15.01 32.70 -1.46
CA GLY A 414 -16.27 33.11 -0.82
C GLY A 414 -17.38 32.08 -0.97
N LEU A 415 -17.04 30.81 -1.15
CA LEU A 415 -17.96 29.68 -1.29
C LEU A 415 -18.10 28.93 0.03
N ASP A 416 -19.33 28.50 0.32
CA ASP A 416 -19.59 27.48 1.32
C ASP A 416 -19.55 26.09 0.67
N GLN A 417 -18.99 25.11 1.37
CA GLN A 417 -19.02 23.72 0.97
C GLN A 417 -20.46 23.17 1.02
N ASP A 418 -20.76 22.17 0.19
CA ASP A 418 -22.07 21.50 0.13
C ASP A 418 -23.21 22.42 -0.35
N THR A 419 -22.91 23.23 -1.35
CA THR A 419 -23.90 24.14 -2.01
C THR A 419 -24.05 23.77 -3.49
N ASP A 420 -25.20 24.17 -4.08
CA ASP A 420 -25.50 23.94 -5.51
C ASP A 420 -24.75 24.92 -6.44
N ALA A 421 -23.96 25.86 -5.92
CA ALA A 421 -23.16 26.77 -6.73
C ALA A 421 -22.04 26.01 -7.46
N VAL A 422 -21.65 26.46 -8.65
CA VAL A 422 -20.48 25.91 -9.36
C VAL A 422 -19.23 26.02 -8.46
N GLY A 423 -18.55 24.91 -8.18
CA GLY A 423 -17.43 24.87 -7.26
C GLY A 423 -17.81 24.66 -5.78
N GLY A 424 -19.10 24.70 -5.42
CA GLY A 424 -19.58 24.50 -4.05
C GLY A 424 -19.91 23.07 -3.67
N GLY A 425 -19.70 22.08 -4.57
CA GLY A 425 -19.91 20.67 -4.27
C GLY A 425 -18.94 20.16 -3.20
N ARG A 426 -19.29 19.05 -2.54
CA ARG A 426 -18.42 18.41 -1.52
C ARG A 426 -17.17 17.82 -2.14
N ALA A 427 -16.00 18.26 -1.68
CA ALA A 427 -14.72 17.75 -2.17
C ALA A 427 -14.39 16.33 -1.65
N ALA A 428 -13.69 15.56 -2.46
CA ALA A 428 -13.04 14.32 -2.03
C ALA A 428 -11.73 14.65 -1.31
N THR A 429 -11.60 14.20 -0.05
CA THR A 429 -10.43 14.45 0.80
C THR A 429 -9.34 13.41 0.55
N ILE A 430 -8.08 13.82 0.56
CA ILE A 430 -6.91 12.95 0.47
C ILE A 430 -6.53 12.50 1.88
N ALA A 431 -6.53 11.20 2.12
CA ALA A 431 -6.05 10.66 3.39
C ALA A 431 -4.52 10.80 3.46
N GLU A 432 -4.00 11.34 4.57
CA GLU A 432 -2.57 11.59 4.80
C GLU A 432 -1.92 12.35 3.62
N PRO A 433 -2.35 13.59 3.31
CA PRO A 433 -1.78 14.35 2.22
C PRO A 433 -0.31 14.68 2.47
N TYR A 434 0.48 14.78 1.40
CA TYR A 434 1.91 15.15 1.51
C TYR A 434 2.10 16.56 2.09
N SER A 435 1.17 17.47 1.85
CA SER A 435 1.13 18.85 2.33
C SER A 435 -0.32 19.29 2.46
N GLU A 436 -0.60 20.20 3.39
CA GLU A 436 -1.91 20.88 3.53
C GLU A 436 -2.32 21.64 2.26
N ASP A 437 -1.36 21.99 1.39
CA ASP A 437 -1.63 22.61 0.08
C ASP A 437 -2.35 21.64 -0.89
N TYR A 438 -2.42 20.33 -0.61
CA TYR A 438 -2.94 19.29 -1.51
C TYR A 438 -3.86 18.30 -0.82
N GLU A 439 -4.71 18.76 0.07
CA GLU A 439 -5.55 17.93 0.93
C GLU A 439 -6.88 17.48 0.31
N ILE A 440 -7.36 18.15 -0.75
CA ILE A 440 -8.58 17.78 -1.46
C ILE A 440 -8.39 17.72 -2.98
N LEU A 441 -9.28 16.99 -3.67
CA LEU A 441 -9.49 17.19 -5.11
C LEU A 441 -10.32 18.44 -5.32
N ARG A 442 -9.88 19.36 -6.19
CA ARG A 442 -10.59 20.60 -6.48
C ARG A 442 -11.96 20.31 -7.09
N THR A 443 -12.97 21.04 -6.64
CA THR A 443 -14.34 20.93 -7.18
C THR A 443 -14.54 21.75 -8.46
N TRP A 444 -13.62 22.67 -8.74
CA TRP A 444 -13.56 23.49 -9.95
C TRP A 444 -12.14 24.01 -10.20
N ALA A 445 -11.88 24.50 -11.41
CA ALA A 445 -10.51 24.89 -11.80
C ALA A 445 -10.21 26.39 -11.60
N LEU A 446 -11.24 27.23 -11.43
CA LEU A 446 -11.07 28.67 -11.36
C LEU A 446 -10.13 29.13 -10.23
N PRO A 447 -10.17 28.58 -8.99
CA PRO A 447 -9.22 28.94 -7.93
C PRO A 447 -7.76 28.74 -8.35
N SER A 448 -7.46 27.64 -9.01
CA SER A 448 -6.09 27.37 -9.48
C SER A 448 -5.57 28.42 -10.46
N LEU A 449 -6.46 29.03 -11.27
CA LEU A 449 -6.09 30.12 -12.17
C LEU A 449 -5.78 31.40 -11.38
N LEU A 450 -6.53 31.65 -10.30
CA LEU A 450 -6.30 32.83 -9.44
C LEU A 450 -4.99 32.70 -8.65
N MET A 451 -4.67 31.52 -8.13
CA MET A 451 -3.36 31.23 -7.52
C MET A 451 -2.20 31.50 -8.49
N VAL A 452 -2.37 31.17 -9.78
CA VAL A 452 -1.34 31.51 -10.80
C VAL A 452 -1.25 33.01 -11.01
N LEU A 453 -2.37 33.75 -11.04
CA LEU A 453 -2.35 35.23 -11.13
C LEU A 453 -1.66 35.86 -9.91
N GLU A 454 -1.99 35.41 -8.70
CA GLU A 454 -1.37 35.84 -7.45
C GLU A 454 0.15 35.67 -7.47
N ASN A 455 0.62 34.50 -7.85
CA ASN A 455 2.06 34.23 -7.99
C ASN A 455 2.74 35.03 -9.11
N ASN A 456 1.98 35.63 -10.02
CA ASN A 456 2.47 36.37 -11.18
C ASN A 456 2.10 37.87 -11.16
N THR A 457 1.72 38.47 -10.04
CA THR A 457 1.44 39.90 -9.91
C THR A 457 2.64 40.79 -10.30
N HIS A 458 3.85 40.27 -10.22
CA HIS A 458 5.08 40.93 -10.67
C HIS A 458 5.21 41.05 -12.21
N ARG A 459 4.38 40.36 -12.99
CA ARG A 459 4.34 40.43 -14.45
C ARG A 459 3.39 41.52 -14.93
N ALA A 460 3.65 41.98 -16.14
CA ALA A 460 2.76 43.00 -16.75
C ALA A 460 1.42 42.42 -17.15
N TYR A 461 0.36 43.19 -16.93
CA TYR A 461 -0.99 42.92 -17.46
C TYR A 461 -1.10 43.41 -18.92
N PRO A 462 -1.98 42.81 -19.77
CA PRO A 462 -2.99 41.80 -19.42
C PRO A 462 -2.41 40.41 -19.20
N GLN A 463 -3.04 39.60 -18.32
CA GLN A 463 -2.77 38.19 -18.12
C GLN A 463 -4.12 37.44 -18.33
N ASP A 464 -4.30 36.88 -19.50
CA ASP A 464 -5.48 36.11 -19.86
C ASP A 464 -5.08 34.60 -19.79
N LEU A 465 -5.63 33.87 -18.80
CA LEU A 465 -5.26 32.49 -18.52
C LEU A 465 -6.43 31.54 -18.77
N GLY A 466 -6.13 30.33 -19.25
CA GLY A 466 -7.16 29.33 -19.48
C GLY A 466 -6.66 27.89 -19.29
N GLU A 467 -7.53 27.04 -18.81
CA GLU A 467 -7.25 25.62 -18.56
C GLU A 467 -8.40 24.75 -19.04
N VAL A 468 -8.05 23.59 -19.60
CA VAL A 468 -8.92 22.42 -19.67
C VAL A 468 -8.38 21.45 -18.65
N GLY A 469 -9.05 21.35 -17.52
CA GLY A 469 -8.58 20.65 -16.34
C GLY A 469 -9.61 19.71 -15.74
N PHE A 470 -9.18 18.94 -14.78
CA PHE A 470 -10.01 18.01 -14.04
C PHE A 470 -10.60 18.68 -12.80
N ALA A 471 -11.83 18.30 -12.45
CA ALA A 471 -12.51 18.63 -11.19
C ALA A 471 -13.31 17.41 -10.71
N ALA A 472 -13.52 17.29 -9.41
CA ALA A 472 -14.24 16.17 -8.81
C ALA A 472 -15.05 16.60 -7.58
N GLU A 473 -16.17 15.94 -7.34
CA GLU A 473 -16.99 16.14 -6.14
C GLU A 473 -17.59 14.82 -5.67
N LEU A 474 -17.87 14.69 -4.38
CA LEU A 474 -18.53 13.51 -3.82
C LEU A 474 -19.96 13.42 -4.36
N ASP A 475 -20.32 12.26 -4.92
CA ASP A 475 -21.65 11.96 -5.43
C ASP A 475 -21.99 10.49 -5.14
N ASP A 476 -22.99 10.27 -4.30
CA ASP A 476 -23.45 8.94 -3.91
C ASP A 476 -24.12 8.15 -5.06
N ALA A 477 -24.44 8.81 -6.18
CA ALA A 477 -24.98 8.16 -7.36
C ALA A 477 -23.90 7.47 -8.20
N GLU A 478 -22.63 7.85 -8.06
CA GLU A 478 -21.51 7.23 -8.73
C GLU A 478 -21.04 5.97 -7.99
N ASN A 479 -20.62 4.96 -8.74
CA ASN A 479 -20.15 3.69 -8.14
C ASN A 479 -18.85 3.83 -7.33
N THR A 480 -18.08 4.88 -7.60
CA THR A 480 -16.86 5.25 -6.87
C THR A 480 -17.14 6.20 -5.71
N GLY A 481 -18.38 6.72 -5.61
CA GLY A 481 -18.75 7.78 -4.67
C GLY A 481 -18.23 9.17 -5.07
N VAL A 482 -17.62 9.30 -6.27
CA VAL A 482 -17.01 10.55 -6.76
C VAL A 482 -17.42 10.80 -8.21
N ALA A 483 -18.03 11.96 -8.49
CA ALA A 483 -18.28 12.44 -9.83
C ALA A 483 -17.05 13.19 -10.36
N GLU A 484 -16.43 12.65 -11.38
CA GLU A 484 -15.26 13.21 -12.05
C GLU A 484 -15.67 13.91 -13.34
N ARG A 485 -15.09 15.07 -13.63
CA ARG A 485 -15.36 15.81 -14.86
C ARG A 485 -14.18 16.60 -15.36
N ASP A 486 -14.08 16.75 -16.68
CA ASP A 486 -13.24 17.79 -17.27
C ASP A 486 -14.01 19.11 -17.32
N THR A 487 -13.31 20.18 -16.94
CA THR A 487 -13.86 21.54 -16.95
C THR A 487 -13.01 22.46 -17.82
N VAL A 488 -13.61 23.53 -18.30
CA VAL A 488 -12.97 24.61 -19.06
C VAL A 488 -13.09 25.88 -18.23
N ALA A 489 -11.98 26.32 -17.65
CA ALA A 489 -11.90 27.56 -16.89
C ALA A 489 -11.06 28.60 -17.63
N ALA A 490 -11.44 29.85 -17.58
CA ALA A 490 -10.67 30.96 -18.13
C ALA A 490 -10.88 32.26 -17.37
N VAL A 491 -9.84 33.05 -17.24
CA VAL A 491 -9.84 34.38 -16.62
C VAL A 491 -9.19 35.43 -17.53
N VAL A 492 -9.73 36.62 -17.48
CA VAL A 492 -9.23 37.84 -18.14
C VAL A 492 -8.83 38.79 -17.03
N ALA A 493 -7.55 39.01 -16.82
CA ALA A 493 -7.01 39.91 -15.80
C ALA A 493 -6.35 41.13 -16.45
N ARG A 494 -6.96 42.29 -16.31
CA ARG A 494 -6.48 43.59 -16.87
C ARG A 494 -7.15 44.75 -16.19
N HIS A 495 -6.62 45.96 -16.35
CA HIS A 495 -7.16 47.19 -15.70
C HIS A 495 -8.59 47.53 -16.03
N ASP A 496 -9.09 47.11 -17.19
CA ASP A 496 -10.44 47.35 -17.71
C ASP A 496 -11.23 46.06 -17.97
N ALA A 497 -10.86 44.96 -17.27
CA ALA A 497 -11.56 43.69 -17.41
C ALA A 497 -13.05 43.82 -17.05
N SER A 498 -13.89 43.24 -17.88
CA SER A 498 -15.32 43.31 -17.75
C SER A 498 -16.01 41.97 -18.07
N TYR A 499 -17.27 41.86 -17.65
CA TYR A 499 -18.14 40.73 -18.00
C TYR A 499 -18.18 40.50 -19.54
N GLU A 500 -18.25 41.59 -20.33
CA GLU A 500 -18.31 41.52 -21.80
C GLU A 500 -17.02 40.94 -22.40
N ASP A 501 -15.87 41.18 -21.77
CA ASP A 501 -14.61 40.62 -22.22
C ASP A 501 -14.59 39.08 -22.08
N ALA A 502 -15.00 38.56 -20.93
CA ALA A 502 -15.14 37.13 -20.70
C ALA A 502 -16.22 36.51 -21.59
N LYS A 503 -17.40 37.20 -21.69
CA LYS A 503 -18.54 36.73 -22.49
C LYS A 503 -18.20 36.64 -23.97
N SER A 504 -17.49 37.62 -24.53
CA SER A 504 -17.13 37.61 -25.95
C SER A 504 -16.23 36.44 -26.32
N ARG A 505 -15.34 36.03 -25.40
CA ARG A 505 -14.45 34.85 -25.57
C ARG A 505 -15.23 33.56 -25.41
N LEU A 506 -16.09 33.44 -24.39
CA LEU A 506 -16.99 32.31 -24.20
C LEU A 506 -17.90 32.11 -25.42
N GLN A 507 -18.50 33.18 -25.95
CA GLN A 507 -19.31 33.11 -27.18
C GLN A 507 -18.51 32.60 -28.39
N SER A 508 -17.25 33.01 -28.48
CA SER A 508 -16.37 32.58 -29.57
C SER A 508 -15.94 31.12 -29.41
N LEU A 509 -15.74 30.69 -28.17
CA LEU A 509 -15.49 29.29 -27.85
C LEU A 509 -16.69 28.42 -28.21
N CYS A 510 -17.89 28.73 -27.70
CA CYS A 510 -19.11 27.98 -28.00
C CYS A 510 -19.39 27.93 -29.51
N ARG A 511 -19.21 29.04 -30.24
CA ARG A 511 -19.39 29.09 -31.70
C ARG A 511 -18.42 28.17 -32.46
N ALA A 512 -17.18 27.96 -31.94
CA ALA A 512 -16.22 27.06 -32.58
C ALA A 512 -16.63 25.57 -32.47
N PHE A 513 -17.54 25.27 -31.55
CA PHE A 513 -18.08 23.91 -31.30
C PHE A 513 -19.58 23.80 -31.65
N ASP A 514 -20.13 24.79 -32.37
CA ASP A 514 -21.54 24.83 -32.76
C ASP A 514 -22.53 24.78 -31.55
N ALA A 515 -22.08 25.09 -30.33
CA ALA A 515 -22.85 25.07 -29.09
C ALA A 515 -23.71 26.34 -28.98
N SER A 516 -25.00 26.19 -28.61
CA SER A 516 -25.96 27.29 -28.46
C SER A 516 -25.89 27.86 -27.05
N LEU A 517 -25.25 29.03 -26.91
CA LEU A 517 -25.00 29.67 -25.62
C LEU A 517 -26.11 30.63 -25.23
N GLU A 518 -26.67 30.45 -24.03
CA GLU A 518 -27.47 31.46 -23.32
C GLU A 518 -26.80 31.83 -21.98
N THR A 519 -27.00 33.05 -21.53
CA THR A 519 -26.39 33.54 -20.27
C THR A 519 -27.46 34.28 -19.43
N PRO A 520 -28.40 33.51 -18.83
CA PRO A 520 -29.40 34.09 -17.95
C PRO A 520 -28.76 34.66 -16.67
N PRO A 521 -29.25 35.78 -16.14
CA PRO A 521 -28.75 36.34 -14.89
C PRO A 521 -28.84 35.34 -13.74
N THR A 522 -27.79 35.24 -12.96
CA THR A 522 -27.74 34.43 -11.73
C THR A 522 -26.94 35.14 -10.64
N THR A 523 -26.88 34.56 -9.47
CA THR A 523 -26.00 35.00 -8.37
C THR A 523 -24.99 33.89 -8.05
N HIS A 524 -23.79 34.29 -7.71
CA HIS A 524 -22.75 33.37 -7.30
C HIS A 524 -21.79 34.06 -6.32
N PRO A 525 -21.44 33.48 -5.16
CA PRO A 525 -20.66 34.16 -4.12
C PRO A 525 -19.32 34.73 -4.59
N SER A 526 -18.64 34.03 -5.48
CA SER A 526 -17.34 34.45 -6.02
C SER A 526 -17.41 35.60 -7.03
N PHE A 527 -18.61 36.04 -7.44
CA PHE A 527 -18.79 37.05 -8.49
C PHE A 527 -19.69 38.22 -8.04
N ILE A 528 -19.57 39.33 -8.72
CA ILE A 528 -20.36 40.55 -8.42
C ILE A 528 -21.82 40.36 -8.84
N ASP A 529 -22.73 40.62 -7.91
CA ASP A 529 -24.17 40.63 -8.17
C ASP A 529 -24.55 41.60 -9.32
N GLY A 530 -25.36 41.10 -10.25
CA GLY A 530 -25.78 41.86 -11.44
C GLY A 530 -24.72 41.90 -12.56
N ARG A 531 -23.53 41.27 -12.34
CA ARG A 531 -22.50 41.08 -13.34
C ARG A 531 -22.11 39.59 -13.45
N THR A 532 -23.05 38.72 -13.10
CA THR A 532 -22.92 37.26 -13.08
C THR A 532 -24.05 36.63 -13.86
N ALA A 533 -23.79 35.61 -14.61
CA ALA A 533 -24.78 34.82 -15.33
C ALA A 533 -24.47 33.33 -15.26
N ALA A 534 -25.48 32.49 -15.31
CA ALA A 534 -25.32 31.07 -15.58
C ALA A 534 -24.85 30.88 -17.04
N ILE A 535 -24.07 29.88 -17.30
CA ILE A 535 -23.77 29.40 -18.65
C ILE A 535 -24.74 28.27 -18.95
N GLU A 536 -25.63 28.51 -19.91
CA GLU A 536 -26.53 27.48 -20.43
C GLU A 536 -26.14 27.15 -21.87
N ILE A 537 -25.96 25.86 -22.15
CA ILE A 537 -25.70 25.31 -23.48
C ILE A 537 -26.80 24.32 -23.81
N ASP A 538 -27.46 24.50 -24.94
CA ASP A 538 -28.59 23.70 -25.41
C ASP A 538 -29.71 23.50 -24.35
N GLY A 539 -29.85 24.50 -23.48
CA GLY A 539 -30.89 24.57 -22.44
C GLY A 539 -30.53 23.89 -21.12
N GLU A 540 -29.27 23.44 -20.95
CA GLU A 540 -28.73 22.89 -19.71
C GLU A 540 -27.76 23.89 -19.07
N GLN A 541 -27.87 24.10 -17.75
CA GLN A 541 -26.91 24.90 -17.01
C GLN A 541 -25.63 24.08 -16.82
N VAL A 542 -24.51 24.56 -17.36
CA VAL A 542 -23.23 23.85 -17.40
C VAL A 542 -22.10 24.61 -16.74
N GLY A 543 -22.34 25.82 -16.22
CA GLY A 543 -21.28 26.62 -15.63
C GLY A 543 -21.73 28.01 -15.19
N VAL A 544 -20.75 28.87 -14.93
CA VAL A 544 -20.92 30.26 -14.46
C VAL A 544 -19.95 31.20 -15.16
N ILE A 545 -20.35 32.44 -15.38
CA ILE A 545 -19.52 33.52 -15.90
C ILE A 545 -19.79 34.81 -15.13
N GLY A 546 -18.76 35.60 -14.83
CA GLY A 546 -18.93 36.87 -14.14
C GLY A 546 -17.66 37.71 -13.99
N GLU A 547 -17.81 38.89 -13.37
CA GLU A 547 -16.70 39.65 -12.80
C GLU A 547 -16.47 39.17 -11.36
N LEU A 548 -15.22 38.85 -10.98
CA LEU A 548 -14.91 38.38 -9.64
C LEU A 548 -15.28 39.40 -8.56
N HIS A 549 -15.80 38.90 -7.46
CA HIS A 549 -16.15 39.72 -6.30
C HIS A 549 -14.90 40.42 -5.74
N PRO A 550 -14.96 41.67 -5.29
CA PRO A 550 -13.82 42.38 -4.72
C PRO A 550 -13.16 41.67 -3.53
N GLU A 551 -13.91 40.91 -2.73
CA GLU A 551 -13.37 40.11 -1.64
C GLU A 551 -12.45 38.99 -2.18
N VAL A 552 -12.84 38.27 -3.23
CA VAL A 552 -12.01 37.26 -3.89
C VAL A 552 -10.74 37.89 -4.48
N ILE A 553 -10.85 39.09 -5.10
CA ILE A 553 -9.69 39.84 -5.62
C ILE A 553 -8.70 40.18 -4.50
N VAL A 554 -9.20 40.57 -3.32
CA VAL A 554 -8.37 40.94 -2.16
C VAL A 554 -7.75 39.70 -1.53
N GLU A 555 -8.51 38.62 -1.36
CA GLU A 555 -8.00 37.35 -0.81
C GLU A 555 -6.85 36.75 -1.63
N HIS A 556 -6.83 36.97 -2.95
CA HIS A 556 -5.76 36.52 -3.85
C HIS A 556 -4.72 37.63 -4.18
N ASP A 557 -4.63 38.69 -3.38
CA ASP A 557 -3.70 39.81 -3.57
C ASP A 557 -3.63 40.35 -5.01
N LEU A 558 -4.75 40.34 -5.74
CA LEU A 558 -4.80 40.80 -7.11
C LEU A 558 -5.02 42.33 -7.19
N GLU A 559 -4.28 43.01 -8.08
CA GLU A 559 -4.25 44.45 -8.21
C GLU A 559 -5.22 45.01 -9.28
N VAL A 560 -5.82 44.12 -10.09
CA VAL A 560 -6.66 44.47 -11.23
C VAL A 560 -7.99 43.73 -11.18
N PRO A 561 -9.05 44.28 -11.80
CA PRO A 561 -10.27 43.52 -12.01
C PRO A 561 -10.02 42.24 -12.82
N VAL A 562 -10.76 41.21 -12.48
CA VAL A 562 -10.73 39.92 -13.19
C VAL A 562 -12.14 39.50 -13.55
N ALA A 563 -12.34 39.11 -14.81
CA ALA A 563 -13.58 38.48 -15.26
C ALA A 563 -13.27 37.06 -15.73
N GLY A 564 -14.13 36.11 -15.43
CA GLY A 564 -13.83 34.71 -15.75
C GLY A 564 -15.08 33.88 -15.96
N PHE A 565 -14.85 32.68 -16.44
CA PHE A 565 -15.89 31.65 -16.59
C PHE A 565 -15.35 30.28 -16.35
N GLU A 566 -16.23 29.39 -15.94
CA GLU A 566 -15.99 27.95 -15.91
C GLU A 566 -17.24 27.22 -16.38
N LEU A 567 -17.04 26.16 -17.19
CA LEU A 567 -18.08 25.26 -17.67
C LEU A 567 -17.57 23.84 -17.84
N ARG A 568 -18.47 22.87 -17.78
CA ARG A 568 -18.15 21.47 -18.08
C ARG A 568 -17.73 21.34 -19.55
N ARG A 569 -16.64 20.63 -19.81
CA ARG A 569 -16.09 20.46 -21.17
C ARG A 569 -17.03 19.65 -22.08
N ASP A 570 -17.71 18.63 -21.53
CA ASP A 570 -18.64 17.77 -22.28
C ASP A 570 -19.80 18.55 -22.91
N ALA A 571 -20.18 19.69 -22.35
CA ALA A 571 -21.18 20.57 -22.93
C ALA A 571 -20.78 21.20 -24.28
N LEU A 572 -19.52 21.06 -24.69
CA LEU A 572 -19.01 21.51 -25.99
C LEU A 572 -18.87 20.37 -27.02
N GLU A 573 -19.33 19.16 -26.71
CA GLU A 573 -19.26 17.97 -27.61
C GLU A 573 -20.33 17.90 -28.67
#